data_31369ac420a91ddd2fa6cd662c1e6ed7
#
_entry.id   31369ac420a91ddd2fa6cd662c1e6ed7
#
_cell.length_a   1.000
_cell.length_b   1.000
_cell.length_c   1.000
_cell.angle_alpha   90.00
_cell.angle_beta   90.00
_cell.angle_gamma   90.00
#
_symmetry.space_group_name_H-M   'P 1'
#
loop_
_entity.id
_entity.type
_entity.pdbx_description
1 polymer ?
#
loop_
_entity_poly.entity_id
_entity_poly.type
_entity_poly.pdbx_seq_one_letter_code
_entity_poly.pdbx_strand_id
1 'polypeptide(L)'
;MRHETKLVITLWGGMLGSMLLIGLIFQLPRLTQLPSSLTTGVEELFFLAIALILNRDWLRQTLKFGVSATWRRQIRPIIPTLIVAALIGLYTLATAQQLTNTLTLLFVAILISLFEETFFRGMLFQASQSTLGVGRAAVFTSIPFSLTHLINLGHQTLSLTLLQLGFTFVLGLLLCLITAQTTSLLWPLLIHTVNDFFSMMEPPINLPGIPTTSFQIIEIAVIILLILPILRQNHQWLS
;
A
#
# COMPACT_ATOMS: atom_id res chain seq x y z
N MET A 1 26.31 9.09 0.96
CA MET A 1 24.86 9.01 0.75
C MET A 1 24.40 10.32 0.14
N ARG A 2 23.67 10.31 -0.98
CA ARG A 2 23.20 11.54 -1.63
C ARG A 2 22.19 12.26 -0.71
N HIS A 3 22.08 13.57 -0.82
CA HIS A 3 21.20 14.39 0.02
C HIS A 3 19.74 13.88 0.01
N GLU A 4 19.21 13.54 -1.16
CA GLU A 4 17.88 12.99 -1.36
C GLU A 4 17.65 11.66 -0.64
N THR A 5 18.63 10.74 -0.64
CA THR A 5 18.51 9.47 0.08
C THR A 5 18.43 9.68 1.59
N LYS A 6 19.20 10.63 2.13
CA LYS A 6 19.12 11.01 3.56
C LYS A 6 17.75 11.57 3.88
N LEU A 7 17.24 12.48 3.03
CA LEU A 7 15.93 13.10 3.20
C LEU A 7 14.81 12.05 3.22
N VAL A 8 14.81 11.12 2.26
CA VAL A 8 13.81 10.03 2.19
C VAL A 8 13.83 9.17 3.46
N ILE A 9 15.02 8.78 3.94
CA ILE A 9 15.16 7.98 5.17
C ILE A 9 14.69 8.78 6.40
N THR A 10 15.02 10.07 6.47
CA THR A 10 14.59 10.93 7.58
C THR A 10 13.08 11.10 7.60
N LEU A 11 12.45 11.32 6.44
CA LEU A 11 11.01 11.45 6.32
C LEU A 11 10.28 10.15 6.68
N TRP A 12 10.78 9.00 6.20
CA TRP A 12 10.23 7.71 6.58
C TRP A 12 10.37 7.45 8.09
N GLY A 13 11.56 7.66 8.65
CA GLY A 13 11.79 7.48 10.09
C GLY A 13 10.92 8.41 10.95
N GLY A 14 10.74 9.66 10.54
CA GLY A 14 9.85 10.62 11.19
C GLY A 14 8.38 10.20 11.10
N MET A 15 7.94 9.71 9.93
CA MET A 15 6.59 9.20 9.75
C MET A 15 6.35 7.95 10.61
N LEU A 16 7.27 6.98 10.60
CA LEU A 16 7.18 5.79 11.45
C LEU A 16 7.12 6.16 12.94
N GLY A 17 7.97 7.10 13.38
CA GLY A 17 7.94 7.60 14.76
C GLY A 17 6.61 8.25 15.13
N SER A 18 6.01 9.02 14.22
CA SER A 18 4.68 9.62 14.43
C SER A 18 3.57 8.57 14.46
N MET A 19 3.62 7.55 13.63
CA MET A 19 2.67 6.42 13.65
C MET A 19 2.72 5.68 14.98
N LEU A 20 3.91 5.35 15.48
CA LEU A 20 4.10 4.71 16.78
C LEU A 20 3.57 5.57 17.93
N LEU A 21 3.88 6.87 17.93
CA LEU A 21 3.43 7.81 18.95
C LEU A 21 1.91 7.94 18.98
N ILE A 22 1.29 8.08 17.81
CA ILE A 22 -0.16 8.22 17.67
C ILE A 22 -0.85 6.92 18.05
N GLY A 23 -0.34 5.76 17.61
CA GLY A 23 -0.84 4.46 18.04
C GLY A 23 -0.83 4.31 19.55
N LEU A 24 0.21 4.80 20.25
CA LEU A 24 0.24 4.84 21.72
C LEU A 24 -0.83 5.78 22.30
N ILE A 25 -1.05 6.96 21.70
CA ILE A 25 -2.09 7.91 22.15
C ILE A 25 -3.48 7.29 22.05
N PHE A 26 -3.78 6.58 20.93
CA PHE A 26 -5.08 5.94 20.73
C PHE A 26 -5.32 4.72 21.65
N GLN A 27 -4.27 4.20 22.30
CA GLN A 27 -4.42 3.20 23.37
C GLN A 27 -4.84 3.78 24.73
N LEU A 28 -5.00 5.12 24.84
CA LEU A 28 -5.52 5.72 26.07
C LEU A 28 -6.96 5.28 26.35
N PRO A 29 -7.33 4.97 27.62
CA PRO A 29 -8.61 4.35 27.98
C PRO A 29 -9.87 5.09 27.48
N ARG A 30 -9.79 6.41 27.30
CA ARG A 30 -10.91 7.21 26.75
C ARG A 30 -11.10 7.02 25.25
N LEU A 31 -10.03 6.76 24.50
CA LEU A 31 -10.05 6.64 23.05
C LEU A 31 -10.34 5.20 22.61
N THR A 32 -9.97 4.20 23.41
CA THR A 32 -10.30 2.79 23.15
C THR A 32 -11.81 2.48 23.20
N GLN A 33 -12.64 3.41 23.69
CA GLN A 33 -14.09 3.29 23.68
C GLN A 33 -14.72 3.68 22.33
N LEU A 34 -13.96 4.32 21.45
CA LEU A 34 -14.44 4.68 20.10
C LEU A 34 -14.40 3.45 19.18
N PRO A 35 -15.29 3.37 18.18
CA PRO A 35 -15.20 2.34 17.15
C PRO A 35 -13.81 2.35 16.48
N SER A 36 -13.20 1.18 16.32
CA SER A 36 -11.86 1.06 15.72
C SER A 36 -11.78 1.67 14.31
N SER A 37 -12.84 1.53 13.52
CA SER A 37 -12.93 2.16 12.20
C SER A 37 -12.89 3.69 12.23
N LEU A 38 -13.47 4.31 13.27
CA LEU A 38 -13.42 5.76 13.44
C LEU A 38 -12.01 6.22 13.84
N THR A 39 -11.39 5.52 14.80
CA THR A 39 -10.02 5.85 15.24
C THR A 39 -9.03 5.70 14.09
N THR A 40 -9.06 4.58 13.36
CA THR A 40 -8.22 4.39 12.17
C THR A 40 -8.48 5.46 11.12
N GLY A 41 -9.73 5.78 10.80
CA GLY A 41 -10.04 6.82 9.82
C GLY A 41 -9.48 8.20 10.21
N VAL A 42 -9.54 8.57 11.50
CA VAL A 42 -8.96 9.83 11.99
C VAL A 42 -7.43 9.80 11.93
N GLU A 43 -6.80 8.68 12.30
CA GLU A 43 -5.35 8.50 12.20
C GLU A 43 -4.86 8.67 10.76
N GLU A 44 -5.51 8.04 9.80
CA GLU A 44 -5.12 8.09 8.39
C GLU A 44 -5.27 9.49 7.79
N LEU A 45 -6.34 10.21 8.14
CA LEU A 45 -6.51 11.61 7.73
C LEU A 45 -5.42 12.51 8.33
N PHE A 46 -5.02 12.25 9.57
CA PHE A 46 -3.93 12.99 10.21
C PHE A 46 -2.59 12.71 9.54
N PHE A 47 -2.26 11.45 9.25
CA PHE A 47 -1.04 11.09 8.54
C PHE A 47 -1.02 11.63 7.12
N LEU A 48 -2.15 11.59 6.43
CA LEU A 48 -2.29 12.19 5.10
C LEU A 48 -2.03 13.70 5.15
N ALA A 49 -2.57 14.42 6.13
CA ALA A 49 -2.33 15.85 6.30
C ALA A 49 -0.85 16.14 6.54
N ILE A 50 -0.18 15.38 7.41
CA ILE A 50 1.27 15.48 7.63
C ILE A 50 2.03 15.22 6.32
N ALA A 51 1.71 14.15 5.60
CA ALA A 51 2.37 13.82 4.34
C ALA A 51 2.24 14.95 3.31
N LEU A 52 1.05 15.54 3.18
CA LEU A 52 0.82 16.66 2.26
C LEU A 52 1.62 17.91 2.65
N ILE A 53 1.73 18.21 3.96
CA ILE A 53 2.57 19.32 4.47
C ILE A 53 4.04 19.04 4.16
N LEU A 54 4.55 17.86 4.45
CA LEU A 54 5.92 17.46 4.17
C LEU A 54 6.23 17.50 2.66
N ASN A 55 5.27 17.08 1.83
CA ASN A 55 5.43 17.18 0.39
C ASN A 55 5.50 18.63 -0.08
N ARG A 56 4.61 19.49 0.42
CA ARG A 56 4.58 20.91 0.05
C ARG A 56 5.90 21.61 0.40
N ASP A 57 6.41 21.37 1.58
CA ASP A 57 7.51 22.16 2.14
C ASP A 57 8.89 21.59 1.78
N TRP A 58 9.01 20.26 1.61
CA TRP A 58 10.30 19.59 1.48
C TRP A 58 10.49 18.85 0.14
N LEU A 59 9.61 17.90 -0.21
CA LEU A 59 9.84 17.03 -1.37
C LEU A 59 9.29 17.64 -2.68
N ARG A 60 8.22 18.40 -2.61
CA ARG A 60 7.57 19.10 -3.74
C ARG A 60 7.27 18.21 -4.93
N GLN A 61 6.94 16.93 -4.67
CA GLN A 61 6.56 15.98 -5.71
C GLN A 61 5.17 16.29 -6.25
N THR A 62 4.98 16.07 -7.55
CA THR A 62 3.66 16.25 -8.17
C THR A 62 2.80 15.01 -7.96
N LEU A 63 1.77 15.10 -7.13
CA LEU A 63 0.83 14.03 -6.83
C LEU A 63 -0.23 13.94 -7.95
N LYS A 64 -0.11 12.96 -8.84
CA LYS A 64 -0.98 12.79 -10.01
C LYS A 64 -1.98 11.66 -9.78
N PHE A 65 -3.24 12.00 -9.53
CA PHE A 65 -4.36 11.05 -9.46
C PHE A 65 -5.17 10.98 -10.75
N GLY A 66 -4.78 11.74 -11.77
CA GLY A 66 -5.47 11.77 -13.05
C GLY A 66 -5.00 10.68 -14.02
N VAL A 67 -5.79 10.44 -15.04
CA VAL A 67 -5.49 9.51 -16.13
C VAL A 67 -4.81 10.28 -17.27
N SER A 68 -3.67 9.78 -17.76
CA SER A 68 -2.94 10.42 -18.86
C SER A 68 -3.64 10.24 -20.21
N ALA A 69 -3.35 11.10 -21.21
CA ALA A 69 -3.87 10.94 -22.57
C ALA A 69 -3.48 9.59 -23.22
N THR A 70 -2.38 8.98 -22.76
CA THR A 70 -1.86 7.71 -23.28
C THR A 70 -2.25 6.50 -22.40
N TRP A 71 -3.22 6.66 -21.51
CA TRP A 71 -3.61 5.67 -20.53
C TRP A 71 -3.85 4.27 -21.09
N ARG A 72 -4.49 4.16 -22.27
CA ARG A 72 -4.76 2.85 -22.90
C ARG A 72 -3.49 2.04 -23.16
N ARG A 73 -2.39 2.70 -23.52
CA ARG A 73 -1.09 2.04 -23.71
C ARG A 73 -0.44 1.71 -22.37
N GLN A 74 -0.55 2.62 -21.42
CA GLN A 74 0.07 2.49 -20.10
C GLN A 74 -0.56 1.38 -19.24
N ILE A 75 -1.89 1.13 -19.34
CA ILE A 75 -2.56 0.09 -18.57
C ILE A 75 -2.40 -1.31 -19.14
N ARG A 76 -2.01 -1.49 -20.42
CA ARG A 76 -1.90 -2.82 -21.03
C ARG A 76 -1.11 -3.83 -20.16
N PRO A 77 0.09 -3.53 -19.66
CA PRO A 77 0.85 -4.49 -18.86
C PRO A 77 0.28 -4.69 -17.44
N ILE A 78 -0.61 -3.81 -16.97
CA ILE A 78 -1.26 -3.94 -15.67
C ILE A 78 -2.67 -4.53 -15.75
N ILE A 79 -3.19 -4.81 -16.95
CA ILE A 79 -4.52 -5.44 -17.13
C ILE A 79 -4.66 -6.71 -16.29
N PRO A 80 -3.70 -7.65 -16.23
CA PRO A 80 -3.82 -8.82 -15.38
C PRO A 80 -4.03 -8.46 -13.90
N THR A 81 -3.31 -7.45 -13.41
CA THR A 81 -3.47 -6.95 -12.03
C THR A 81 -4.85 -6.36 -11.80
N LEU A 82 -5.36 -5.57 -12.75
CA LEU A 82 -6.70 -4.99 -12.67
C LEU A 82 -7.79 -6.07 -12.67
N ILE A 83 -7.63 -7.13 -13.46
CA ILE A 83 -8.56 -8.27 -13.48
C ILE A 83 -8.57 -8.97 -12.11
N VAL A 84 -7.40 -9.29 -11.56
CA VAL A 84 -7.29 -9.93 -10.24
C VAL A 84 -7.91 -9.03 -9.17
N ALA A 85 -7.59 -7.74 -9.14
CA ALA A 85 -8.19 -6.79 -8.20
C ALA A 85 -9.71 -6.71 -8.34
N ALA A 86 -10.24 -6.66 -9.58
CA ALA A 86 -11.68 -6.66 -9.82
C ALA A 86 -12.36 -7.95 -9.32
N LEU A 87 -11.75 -9.11 -9.54
CA LEU A 87 -12.27 -10.40 -9.06
C LEU A 87 -12.27 -10.46 -7.52
N ILE A 88 -11.20 -10.00 -6.87
CA ILE A 88 -11.13 -9.89 -5.40
C ILE A 88 -12.22 -8.94 -4.90
N GLY A 89 -12.35 -7.74 -5.48
CA GLY A 89 -13.35 -6.76 -5.07
C GLY A 89 -14.78 -7.28 -5.24
N LEU A 90 -15.10 -7.94 -6.36
CA LEU A 90 -16.40 -8.57 -6.60
C LEU A 90 -16.69 -9.68 -5.59
N TYR A 91 -15.70 -10.54 -5.32
CA TYR A 91 -15.84 -11.59 -4.30
C TYR A 91 -16.11 -10.97 -2.92
N THR A 92 -15.33 -9.95 -2.52
CA THR A 92 -15.49 -9.26 -1.23
C THR A 92 -16.90 -8.67 -1.08
N LEU A 93 -17.40 -8.02 -2.12
CA LEU A 93 -18.75 -7.45 -2.12
C LEU A 93 -19.84 -8.54 -2.11
N ALA A 94 -19.65 -9.64 -2.84
CA ALA A 94 -20.61 -10.73 -2.89
C ALA A 94 -20.71 -11.50 -1.56
N THR A 95 -19.66 -11.50 -0.74
CA THR A 95 -19.62 -12.15 0.57
C THR A 95 -19.98 -11.22 1.72
N ALA A 96 -20.19 -9.93 1.46
CA ALA A 96 -20.55 -8.93 2.45
C ALA A 96 -21.93 -9.23 3.06
N GLN A 97 -21.98 -9.29 4.41
CA GLN A 97 -23.22 -9.65 5.14
C GLN A 97 -24.01 -8.42 5.62
N GLN A 98 -23.32 -7.30 5.91
CA GLN A 98 -23.92 -6.09 6.46
C GLN A 98 -23.44 -4.86 5.70
N LEU A 99 -24.36 -4.21 4.97
CA LEU A 99 -24.03 -3.07 4.11
C LEU A 99 -23.34 -1.92 4.87
N THR A 100 -23.85 -1.54 6.04
CA THR A 100 -23.26 -0.43 6.82
C THR A 100 -21.81 -0.72 7.22
N ASN A 101 -21.53 -1.93 7.72
CA ASN A 101 -20.17 -2.34 8.07
C ASN A 101 -19.29 -2.39 6.83
N THR A 102 -19.78 -2.94 5.72
CA THR A 102 -19.07 -3.01 4.44
C THR A 102 -18.67 -1.63 3.93
N LEU A 103 -19.59 -0.66 3.94
CA LEU A 103 -19.31 0.71 3.51
C LEU A 103 -18.30 1.41 4.43
N THR A 104 -18.38 1.17 5.75
CA THR A 104 -17.43 1.71 6.71
C THR A 104 -16.02 1.16 6.47
N LEU A 105 -15.88 -0.16 6.29
CA LEU A 105 -14.58 -0.78 6.00
C LEU A 105 -14.01 -0.34 4.66
N LEU A 106 -14.85 -0.23 3.62
CA LEU A 106 -14.42 0.31 2.33
C LEU A 106 -13.91 1.74 2.46
N PHE A 107 -14.60 2.59 3.23
CA PHE A 107 -14.17 3.97 3.47
C PHE A 107 -12.82 4.02 4.19
N VAL A 108 -12.63 3.20 5.23
CA VAL A 108 -11.35 3.10 5.95
C VAL A 108 -10.24 2.59 5.03
N ALA A 109 -10.49 1.56 4.22
CA ALA A 109 -9.52 1.04 3.26
C ALA A 109 -9.10 2.11 2.23
N ILE A 110 -10.05 2.96 1.78
CA ILE A 110 -9.71 4.10 0.90
C ILE A 110 -8.78 5.09 1.61
N LEU A 111 -9.04 5.41 2.88
CA LEU A 111 -8.21 6.38 3.63
C LEU A 111 -6.80 5.85 3.87
N ILE A 112 -6.65 4.58 4.30
CA ILE A 112 -5.35 3.92 4.47
C ILE A 112 -4.57 3.96 3.16
N SER A 113 -5.16 3.43 2.09
CA SER A 113 -4.52 3.38 0.79
C SER A 113 -4.18 4.78 0.25
N LEU A 114 -5.05 5.77 0.49
CA LEU A 114 -4.81 7.14 0.05
C LEU A 114 -3.60 7.75 0.75
N PHE A 115 -3.48 7.59 2.05
CA PHE A 115 -2.30 8.03 2.79
C PHE A 115 -1.04 7.29 2.32
N GLU A 116 -1.08 5.95 2.29
CA GLU A 116 0.08 5.14 1.99
C GLU A 116 0.56 5.34 0.54
N GLU A 117 -0.34 5.39 -0.45
CA GLU A 117 0.05 5.64 -1.83
C GLU A 117 0.57 7.08 -2.03
N THR A 118 -0.02 8.06 -1.34
CA THR A 118 0.49 9.44 -1.37
C THR A 118 1.91 9.49 -0.81
N PHE A 119 2.16 8.89 0.35
CA PHE A 119 3.45 8.95 1.02
C PHE A 119 4.50 8.07 0.32
N PHE A 120 4.23 6.78 0.12
CA PHE A 120 5.24 5.86 -0.41
C PHE A 120 5.44 6.02 -1.91
N ARG A 121 4.38 6.13 -2.72
CA ARG A 121 4.49 6.19 -4.19
C ARG A 121 4.53 7.63 -4.70
N GLY A 122 3.70 8.49 -4.14
CA GLY A 122 3.63 9.89 -4.51
C GLY A 122 4.84 10.71 -4.08
N MET A 123 5.42 10.39 -2.92
CA MET A 123 6.52 11.17 -2.37
C MET A 123 7.85 10.41 -2.41
N LEU A 124 8.00 9.33 -1.63
CA LEU A 124 9.30 8.67 -1.46
C LEU A 124 9.79 7.99 -2.75
N PHE A 125 8.93 7.26 -3.45
CA PHE A 125 9.31 6.61 -4.70
C PHE A 125 9.63 7.62 -5.80
N GLN A 126 8.78 8.65 -6.01
CA GLN A 126 9.05 9.67 -7.02
C GLN A 126 10.34 10.45 -6.73
N ALA A 127 10.61 10.80 -5.47
CA ALA A 127 11.88 11.44 -5.09
C ALA A 127 13.08 10.53 -5.34
N SER A 128 12.95 9.23 -5.07
CA SER A 128 14.06 8.27 -5.20
C SER A 128 14.34 7.87 -6.65
N GLN A 129 13.31 7.78 -7.51
CA GLN A 129 13.50 7.29 -8.88
C GLN A 129 14.33 8.22 -9.76
N SER A 130 14.36 9.52 -9.44
CA SER A 130 15.18 10.51 -10.17
C SER A 130 16.68 10.24 -10.04
N THR A 131 17.11 9.61 -8.93
CA THR A 131 18.52 9.36 -8.62
C THR A 131 18.93 7.89 -8.72
N LEU A 132 18.01 6.97 -8.39
CA LEU A 132 18.28 5.53 -8.33
C LEU A 132 17.84 4.78 -9.60
N GLY A 133 16.98 5.39 -10.41
CA GLY A 133 16.24 4.70 -11.45
C GLY A 133 15.03 3.93 -10.88
N VAL A 134 14.11 3.49 -11.76
CA VAL A 134 12.82 2.91 -11.35
C VAL A 134 12.98 1.64 -10.52
N GLY A 135 13.77 0.67 -10.97
CA GLY A 135 13.89 -0.62 -10.30
C GLY A 135 14.48 -0.50 -8.89
N ARG A 136 15.61 0.22 -8.75
CA ARG A 136 16.26 0.41 -7.44
C ARG A 136 15.41 1.27 -6.51
N ALA A 137 14.72 2.29 -7.02
CA ALA A 137 13.82 3.10 -6.23
C ALA A 137 12.61 2.27 -5.74
N ALA A 138 12.06 1.37 -6.57
CA ALA A 138 10.98 0.47 -6.17
C ALA A 138 11.42 -0.43 -5.00
N VAL A 139 12.58 -1.07 -5.09
CA VAL A 139 13.13 -1.87 -3.98
C VAL A 139 13.36 -1.00 -2.75
N PHE A 140 14.03 0.14 -2.91
CA PHE A 140 14.39 1.04 -1.82
C PHE A 140 13.18 1.56 -1.03
N THR A 141 12.06 1.83 -1.69
CA THR A 141 10.85 2.35 -1.03
C THR A 141 9.89 1.25 -0.58
N SER A 142 9.97 0.04 -1.16
CA SER A 142 9.16 -1.10 -0.70
C SER A 142 9.67 -1.69 0.61
N ILE A 143 10.96 -1.56 0.93
CA ILE A 143 11.52 -1.98 2.23
C ILE A 143 10.86 -1.21 3.38
N PRO A 144 10.92 0.15 3.44
CA PRO A 144 10.28 0.89 4.52
C PRO A 144 8.75 0.69 4.54
N PHE A 145 8.10 0.56 3.38
CA PHE A 145 6.67 0.24 3.31
C PHE A 145 6.36 -1.11 3.99
N SER A 146 7.12 -2.15 3.71
CA SER A 146 6.96 -3.44 4.37
C SER A 146 7.22 -3.33 5.88
N LEU A 147 8.29 -2.63 6.29
CA LEU A 147 8.68 -2.51 7.70
C LEU A 147 7.66 -1.76 8.57
N THR A 148 6.79 -0.91 8.03
CA THR A 148 5.70 -0.30 8.80
C THR A 148 4.77 -1.35 9.40
N HIS A 149 4.62 -2.51 8.74
CA HIS A 149 3.76 -3.61 9.22
C HIS A 149 4.34 -4.39 10.40
N LEU A 150 5.58 -4.09 10.84
CA LEU A 150 6.12 -4.64 12.09
C LEU A 150 5.28 -4.27 13.32
N ILE A 151 4.50 -3.19 13.26
CA ILE A 151 3.57 -2.80 14.33
C ILE A 151 2.59 -3.92 14.65
N ASN A 152 2.29 -4.80 13.70
CA ASN A 152 1.36 -5.92 13.86
C ASN A 152 1.91 -7.04 14.76
N LEU A 153 3.21 -7.03 15.12
CA LEU A 153 3.77 -7.94 16.12
C LEU A 153 3.07 -7.85 17.49
N GLY A 154 2.41 -6.71 17.77
CA GLY A 154 1.60 -6.56 18.98
C GLY A 154 0.28 -7.34 18.96
N HIS A 155 -0.17 -7.80 17.80
CA HIS A 155 -1.51 -8.37 17.60
C HIS A 155 -1.51 -9.75 16.91
N GLN A 156 -0.38 -10.18 16.34
CA GLN A 156 -0.26 -11.47 15.64
C GLN A 156 1.09 -12.17 15.93
N THR A 157 1.21 -13.42 15.52
CA THR A 157 2.44 -14.22 15.71
C THR A 157 3.58 -13.71 14.82
N LEU A 158 4.82 -13.96 15.25
CA LEU A 158 6.01 -13.59 14.47
C LEU A 158 5.99 -14.18 13.04
N SER A 159 5.57 -15.45 12.90
CA SER A 159 5.50 -16.10 11.58
C SER A 159 4.50 -15.44 10.65
N LEU A 160 3.33 -15.04 11.12
CA LEU A 160 2.34 -14.31 10.33
C LEU A 160 2.86 -12.91 9.99
N THR A 161 3.52 -12.22 10.94
CA THR A 161 4.14 -10.92 10.66
C THR A 161 5.23 -11.04 9.59
N LEU A 162 6.10 -12.04 9.65
CA LEU A 162 7.14 -12.25 8.63
C LEU A 162 6.56 -12.53 7.24
N LEU A 163 5.49 -13.33 7.17
CA LEU A 163 4.77 -13.55 5.90
C LEU A 163 4.12 -12.26 5.39
N GLN A 164 3.51 -11.46 6.27
CA GLN A 164 2.95 -10.16 5.92
C GLN A 164 4.03 -9.20 5.42
N LEU A 165 5.22 -9.16 6.03
CA LEU A 165 6.33 -8.37 5.53
C LEU A 165 6.75 -8.80 4.12
N GLY A 166 6.83 -10.10 3.85
CA GLY A 166 7.09 -10.62 2.52
C GLY A 166 6.03 -10.20 1.51
N PHE A 167 4.76 -10.35 1.87
CA PHE A 167 3.61 -9.96 1.05
C PHE A 167 3.64 -8.46 0.73
N THR A 168 3.72 -7.61 1.76
CA THR A 168 3.69 -6.15 1.60
C THR A 168 4.92 -5.61 0.87
N PHE A 169 6.08 -6.27 1.01
CA PHE A 169 7.27 -5.93 0.21
C PHE A 169 7.00 -6.15 -1.29
N VAL A 170 6.48 -7.33 -1.67
CA VAL A 170 6.21 -7.67 -3.08
C VAL A 170 5.05 -6.84 -3.63
N LEU A 171 4.01 -6.60 -2.85
CA LEU A 171 2.94 -5.66 -3.18
C LEU A 171 3.50 -4.25 -3.38
N GLY A 172 4.40 -3.82 -2.49
CA GLY A 172 5.11 -2.55 -2.59
C GLY A 172 5.83 -2.37 -3.92
N LEU A 173 6.57 -3.40 -4.36
CA LEU A 173 7.23 -3.42 -5.66
C LEU A 173 6.21 -3.28 -6.80
N LEU A 174 5.14 -4.07 -6.79
CA LEU A 174 4.10 -4.02 -7.82
C LEU A 174 3.50 -2.61 -7.94
N LEU A 175 3.12 -1.99 -6.82
CA LEU A 175 2.49 -0.67 -6.80
C LEU A 175 3.47 0.43 -7.27
N CYS A 176 4.75 0.35 -6.92
CA CYS A 176 5.79 1.25 -7.45
C CYS A 176 5.93 1.12 -8.99
N LEU A 177 5.97 -0.11 -9.50
CA LEU A 177 6.07 -0.35 -10.95
C LEU A 177 4.82 0.10 -11.70
N ILE A 178 3.62 -0.08 -11.12
CA ILE A 178 2.37 0.44 -11.67
C ILE A 178 2.40 1.98 -11.70
N THR A 179 2.87 2.63 -10.62
CA THR A 179 3.02 4.09 -10.57
C THR A 179 3.95 4.59 -11.68
N ALA A 180 5.13 3.94 -11.86
CA ALA A 180 6.07 4.30 -12.91
C ALA A 180 5.49 4.06 -14.32
N GLN A 181 4.78 2.93 -14.51
CA GLN A 181 4.17 2.55 -15.78
C GLN A 181 3.05 3.50 -16.22
N THR A 182 2.22 3.93 -15.26
CA THR A 182 1.01 4.71 -15.53
C THR A 182 1.21 6.21 -15.31
N THR A 183 2.29 6.60 -14.64
CA THR A 183 2.55 7.97 -14.17
C THR A 183 1.37 8.56 -13.37
N SER A 184 0.62 7.70 -12.68
CA SER A 184 -0.58 8.05 -11.92
C SER A 184 -0.64 7.26 -10.62
N LEU A 185 -1.10 7.89 -9.55
CA LEU A 185 -1.41 7.29 -8.26
C LEU A 185 -2.80 6.63 -8.21
N LEU A 186 -3.66 6.89 -9.22
CA LEU A 186 -5.01 6.33 -9.26
C LEU A 186 -5.00 4.81 -9.30
N TRP A 187 -4.17 4.22 -10.16
CA TRP A 187 -4.15 2.77 -10.35
C TRP A 187 -3.61 2.00 -9.15
N PRO A 188 -2.44 2.38 -8.57
CA PRO A 188 -1.99 1.73 -7.34
C PRO A 188 -2.97 1.97 -6.18
N LEU A 189 -3.58 3.16 -6.04
CA LEU A 189 -4.60 3.44 -5.04
C LEU A 189 -5.79 2.47 -5.15
N LEU A 190 -6.36 2.29 -6.35
CA LEU A 190 -7.49 1.37 -6.55
C LEU A 190 -7.14 -0.07 -6.20
N ILE A 191 -5.97 -0.55 -6.64
CA ILE A 191 -5.52 -1.92 -6.39
C ILE A 191 -5.27 -2.13 -4.89
N HIS A 192 -4.62 -1.17 -4.24
CA HIS A 192 -4.33 -1.21 -2.81
C HIS A 192 -5.62 -1.17 -1.98
N THR A 193 -6.53 -0.27 -2.29
CA THR A 193 -7.85 -0.19 -1.63
C THR A 193 -8.61 -1.52 -1.69
N VAL A 194 -8.62 -2.19 -2.85
CA VAL A 194 -9.28 -3.50 -2.99
C VAL A 194 -8.60 -4.54 -2.11
N ASN A 195 -7.25 -4.54 -2.06
CA ASN A 195 -6.49 -5.45 -1.19
C ASN A 195 -6.81 -5.23 0.29
N ASP A 196 -6.78 -3.99 0.75
CA ASP A 196 -7.05 -3.66 2.16
C ASP A 196 -8.51 -3.96 2.52
N PHE A 197 -9.44 -3.58 1.65
CA PHE A 197 -10.86 -3.87 1.84
C PHE A 197 -11.11 -5.37 1.97
N PHE A 198 -10.50 -6.20 1.10
CA PHE A 198 -10.57 -7.65 1.20
C PHE A 198 -10.02 -8.16 2.53
N SER A 199 -8.85 -7.66 2.94
CA SER A 199 -8.20 -8.05 4.20
C SER A 199 -9.01 -7.69 5.45
N MET A 200 -9.81 -6.61 5.38
CA MET A 200 -10.66 -6.16 6.49
C MET A 200 -12.01 -6.88 6.57
N MET A 201 -12.45 -7.52 5.49
CA MET A 201 -13.77 -8.17 5.39
C MET A 201 -13.80 -9.59 5.96
N GLU A 202 -13.03 -9.87 7.00
CA GLU A 202 -13.01 -11.20 7.64
C GLU A 202 -14.39 -11.93 7.67
N PRO A 203 -14.39 -13.25 7.55
CA PRO A 203 -13.28 -14.17 7.75
C PRO A 203 -12.43 -14.32 6.47
N PRO A 204 -11.09 -14.54 6.63
CA PRO A 204 -10.26 -14.93 5.51
C PRO A 204 -10.88 -16.12 4.80
N ILE A 205 -10.66 -16.25 3.50
CA ILE A 205 -11.12 -17.42 2.73
C ILE A 205 -10.66 -18.67 3.47
N ASN A 206 -11.56 -19.25 4.23
CA ASN A 206 -11.27 -20.49 4.95
C ASN A 206 -11.55 -21.65 4.00
N LEU A 207 -10.57 -21.95 3.18
CA LEU A 207 -10.64 -23.13 2.31
C LEU A 207 -10.35 -24.36 3.18
N PRO A 208 -11.31 -25.29 3.32
CA PRO A 208 -11.11 -26.49 4.12
C PRO A 208 -9.82 -27.22 3.71
N GLY A 209 -8.92 -27.41 4.66
CA GLY A 209 -7.65 -28.12 4.44
C GLY A 209 -6.50 -27.25 3.92
N ILE A 210 -6.67 -25.95 3.68
CA ILE A 210 -5.58 -25.06 3.29
C ILE A 210 -5.23 -24.12 4.48
N PRO A 211 -4.03 -24.23 5.06
CA PRO A 211 -3.58 -23.31 6.10
C PRO A 211 -3.54 -21.85 5.60
N THR A 212 -3.84 -20.89 6.46
CA THR A 212 -3.76 -19.44 6.14
C THR A 212 -2.39 -19.04 5.60
N THR A 213 -1.31 -19.64 6.12
CA THR A 213 0.06 -19.42 5.65
C THR A 213 0.25 -19.84 4.19
N SER A 214 -0.37 -20.93 3.77
CA SER A 214 -0.31 -21.39 2.35
C SER A 214 -1.03 -20.41 1.43
N PHE A 215 -2.13 -19.82 1.88
CA PHE A 215 -2.85 -18.81 1.12
C PHE A 215 -1.98 -17.56 0.89
N GLN A 216 -1.33 -17.04 1.94
CA GLN A 216 -0.42 -15.89 1.83
C GLN A 216 0.77 -16.17 0.89
N ILE A 217 1.31 -17.38 0.88
CA ILE A 217 2.37 -17.77 -0.05
C ILE A 217 1.85 -17.74 -1.50
N ILE A 218 0.62 -18.20 -1.73
CA ILE A 218 -0.01 -18.15 -3.06
C ILE A 218 -0.21 -16.70 -3.50
N GLU A 219 -0.66 -15.82 -2.61
CA GLU A 219 -0.81 -14.39 -2.90
C GLU A 219 0.52 -13.76 -3.33
N ILE A 220 1.60 -14.02 -2.59
CA ILE A 220 2.95 -13.57 -2.94
C ILE A 220 3.34 -14.06 -4.35
N ALA A 221 3.13 -15.34 -4.64
CA ALA A 221 3.45 -15.93 -5.94
C ALA A 221 2.63 -15.28 -7.06
N VAL A 222 1.34 -15.02 -6.84
CA VAL A 222 0.47 -14.32 -7.81
C VAL A 222 0.98 -12.91 -8.06
N ILE A 223 1.34 -12.14 -7.02
CA ILE A 223 1.87 -10.79 -7.20
C ILE A 223 3.18 -10.81 -7.99
N ILE A 224 4.08 -11.75 -7.74
CA ILE A 224 5.32 -11.90 -8.52
C ILE A 224 4.99 -12.14 -9.99
N LEU A 225 4.01 -13.00 -10.31
CA LEU A 225 3.57 -13.22 -11.68
C LEU A 225 2.98 -11.96 -12.32
N LEU A 226 2.26 -11.12 -11.56
CA LEU A 226 1.68 -9.86 -12.03
C LEU A 226 2.74 -8.78 -12.31
N ILE A 227 3.91 -8.85 -11.70
CA ILE A 227 5.05 -7.96 -11.97
C ILE A 227 5.67 -8.25 -13.37
N LEU A 228 5.68 -9.51 -13.80
CA LEU A 228 6.38 -9.92 -15.01
C LEU A 228 5.95 -9.19 -16.31
N PRO A 229 4.65 -8.97 -16.60
CA PRO A 229 4.23 -8.23 -17.79
C PRO A 229 4.76 -6.78 -17.81
N ILE A 230 4.82 -6.13 -16.63
CA ILE A 230 5.30 -4.76 -16.50
C ILE A 230 6.80 -4.70 -16.78
N LEU A 231 7.58 -5.62 -16.19
CA LEU A 231 9.03 -5.69 -16.40
C LEU A 231 9.40 -6.09 -17.83
N ARG A 232 8.64 -7.00 -18.46
CA ARG A 232 8.86 -7.38 -19.87
C ARG A 232 8.71 -6.18 -20.81
N GLN A 233 7.77 -5.29 -20.54
CA GLN A 233 7.61 -4.07 -21.33
C GLN A 233 8.70 -3.03 -21.02
N ASN A 234 9.29 -3.06 -19.83
CA ASN A 234 10.20 -2.03 -19.33
C ASN A 234 11.51 -2.65 -18.80
N HIS A 235 12.10 -3.56 -19.58
CA HIS A 235 13.32 -4.30 -19.18
C HIS A 235 14.49 -3.39 -18.76
N GLN A 236 14.57 -2.14 -19.29
CA GLN A 236 15.56 -1.14 -18.90
C GLN A 236 15.44 -0.70 -17.43
N TRP A 237 14.38 -1.00 -16.75
CA TRP A 237 14.24 -0.68 -15.32
C TRP A 237 15.06 -1.61 -14.41
N LEU A 238 15.55 -2.72 -14.96
CA LEU A 238 16.38 -3.71 -14.25
C LEU A 238 17.88 -3.45 -14.36
N SER A 239 18.30 -2.49 -15.21
CA SER A 239 19.71 -2.11 -15.44
C SER A 239 20.27 -1.11 -14.42
#